data_dd7fde66a12eb4c1d0e9c26f285de438
#
_entry.id   dd7fde66a12eb4c1d0e9c26f285de438
#
_cell.length_a   1.000
_cell.length_b   1.000
_cell.length_c   1.000
_cell.angle_alpha   90.00
_cell.angle_beta   90.00
_cell.angle_gamma   90.00
#
_symmetry.space_group_name_H-M   'P 1'
#
loop_
_entity.id
_entity.type
_entity.pdbx_description
1 polymer ?
#
loop_
_entity_poly.entity_id
_entity_poly.type
_entity_poly.pdbx_seq_one_letter_code
_entity_poly.pdbx_strand_id
1 'polypeptide(L)'
;MRATLQEIADASGLSVATVSRALRREKRTYTSNEEKIYALARKLGYPFIGNDNVQDTSSIALVTEIHEGEFYSSLFYGFYAASKNSNSDVIFVNAATDLEDPVDFITDLSKKYSGICLFLPSLSKNNYSKIKNSVGSYPI
;
A
#
# COMPACT_ATOMS: atom_id res chain seq x y z
N MET A 1 -15.63 -14.67 -22.85
CA MET A 1 -14.61 -15.75 -22.70
C MET A 1 -13.60 -15.28 -21.65
N ARG A 2 -13.19 -16.13 -20.72
CA ARG A 2 -12.16 -15.75 -19.74
C ARG A 2 -10.80 -16.18 -20.25
N ALA A 3 -9.83 -15.26 -20.26
CA ALA A 3 -8.48 -15.59 -20.70
C ALA A 3 -7.81 -16.62 -19.78
N THR A 4 -6.91 -17.40 -20.37
CA THR A 4 -6.15 -18.46 -19.71
C THR A 4 -4.67 -18.05 -19.60
N LEU A 5 -3.92 -18.70 -18.70
CA LEU A 5 -2.47 -18.52 -18.61
C LEU A 5 -1.75 -18.85 -19.91
N GLN A 6 -2.30 -19.82 -20.68
CA GLN A 6 -1.74 -20.21 -21.97
C GLN A 6 -1.85 -19.08 -22.99
N GLU A 7 -3.00 -18.41 -23.07
CA GLU A 7 -3.21 -17.29 -24.00
C GLU A 7 -2.29 -16.10 -23.69
N ILE A 8 -2.00 -15.85 -22.40
CA ILE A 8 -1.04 -14.82 -21.99
C ILE A 8 0.39 -15.25 -22.36
N ALA A 9 0.74 -16.51 -22.17
CA ALA A 9 2.03 -17.07 -22.52
C ALA A 9 2.29 -16.95 -24.03
N ASP A 10 1.31 -17.34 -24.84
CA ASP A 10 1.37 -17.26 -26.30
C ASP A 10 1.50 -15.80 -26.78
N ALA A 11 0.72 -14.88 -26.18
CA ALA A 11 0.76 -13.46 -26.53
C ALA A 11 2.06 -12.74 -26.06
N SER A 12 2.69 -13.21 -24.98
CA SER A 12 3.92 -12.62 -24.43
C SER A 12 5.19 -13.24 -25.00
N GLY A 13 5.09 -14.41 -25.65
CA GLY A 13 6.25 -15.21 -26.10
C GLY A 13 7.02 -15.86 -24.95
N LEU A 14 6.40 -16.04 -23.79
CA LEU A 14 7.00 -16.59 -22.58
C LEU A 14 6.35 -17.94 -22.21
N SER A 15 7.05 -18.73 -21.37
CA SER A 15 6.46 -19.98 -20.88
C SER A 15 5.33 -19.74 -19.89
N VAL A 16 4.35 -20.63 -19.86
CA VAL A 16 3.24 -20.61 -18.87
C VAL A 16 3.75 -20.54 -17.45
N ALA A 17 4.85 -21.25 -17.15
CA ALA A 17 5.48 -21.22 -15.83
C ALA A 17 6.02 -19.83 -15.47
N THR A 18 6.61 -19.11 -16.44
CA THR A 18 7.10 -17.74 -16.26
C THR A 18 5.94 -16.78 -16.03
N VAL A 19 4.88 -16.87 -16.83
CA VAL A 19 3.66 -16.06 -16.68
C VAL A 19 2.99 -16.32 -15.34
N SER A 20 2.80 -17.59 -14.97
CA SER A 20 2.21 -17.96 -13.69
C SER A 20 3.02 -17.46 -12.49
N ARG A 21 4.35 -17.52 -12.58
CA ARG A 21 5.24 -17.01 -11.52
C ARG A 21 5.19 -15.50 -11.42
N ALA A 22 5.16 -14.80 -12.55
CA ALA A 22 5.01 -13.34 -12.58
C ALA A 22 3.69 -12.91 -11.94
N LEU A 23 2.57 -13.49 -12.36
CA LEU A 23 1.23 -13.14 -11.87
C LEU A 23 0.96 -13.52 -10.40
N ARG A 24 1.77 -14.42 -9.79
CA ARG A 24 1.66 -14.79 -8.38
C ARG A 24 2.52 -13.94 -7.44
N ARG A 25 3.43 -13.13 -7.97
CA ARG A 25 4.33 -12.33 -7.14
C ARG A 25 3.68 -11.02 -6.74
N GLU A 26 3.51 -10.81 -5.44
CA GLU A 26 3.28 -9.50 -4.84
C GLU A 26 4.61 -8.73 -4.82
N LYS A 27 4.85 -7.88 -5.82
CA LYS A 27 6.03 -7.02 -5.85
C LYS A 27 5.65 -5.58 -6.16
N ARG A 28 6.32 -4.65 -5.48
CA ARG A 28 6.22 -3.20 -5.74
C ARG A 28 7.00 -2.74 -6.98
N THR A 29 7.91 -3.56 -7.51
CA THR A 29 8.74 -3.20 -8.67
C THR A 29 8.74 -4.39 -9.63
N TYR A 30 8.29 -4.14 -10.85
CA TYR A 30 8.23 -5.15 -11.91
C TYR A 30 9.43 -5.01 -12.84
N THR A 31 9.93 -6.13 -13.34
CA THR A 31 10.84 -6.15 -14.48
C THR A 31 10.06 -5.82 -15.76
N SER A 32 10.75 -5.36 -16.82
CA SER A 32 10.13 -5.06 -18.12
C SER A 32 9.30 -6.21 -18.68
N ASN A 33 9.69 -7.46 -18.41
CA ASN A 33 8.92 -8.64 -18.84
C ASN A 33 7.66 -8.85 -17.97
N GLU A 34 7.74 -8.60 -16.68
CA GLU A 34 6.59 -8.68 -15.77
C GLU A 34 5.55 -7.61 -16.13
N GLU A 35 5.96 -6.38 -16.42
CA GLU A 35 5.07 -5.31 -16.90
C GLU A 35 4.30 -5.71 -18.17
N LYS A 36 4.98 -6.33 -19.13
CA LYS A 36 4.34 -6.85 -20.35
C LYS A 36 3.32 -7.94 -20.04
N ILE A 37 3.65 -8.87 -19.14
CA ILE A 37 2.73 -9.93 -18.72
C ILE A 37 1.48 -9.34 -18.07
N TYR A 38 1.63 -8.38 -17.16
CA TYR A 38 0.49 -7.71 -16.51
C TYR A 38 -0.38 -6.93 -17.50
N ALA A 39 0.24 -6.18 -18.42
CA ALA A 39 -0.48 -5.44 -19.46
C ALA A 39 -1.31 -6.37 -20.36
N LEU A 40 -0.75 -7.51 -20.77
CA LEU A 40 -1.44 -8.52 -21.58
C LEU A 40 -2.56 -9.20 -20.78
N ALA A 41 -2.32 -9.55 -19.53
CA ALA A 41 -3.32 -10.17 -18.67
C ALA A 41 -4.53 -9.25 -18.45
N ARG A 42 -4.31 -7.96 -18.25
CA ARG A 42 -5.39 -6.95 -18.19
C ARG A 42 -6.14 -6.85 -19.52
N LYS A 43 -5.41 -6.73 -20.62
CA LYS A 43 -6.01 -6.60 -21.96
C LYS A 43 -6.88 -7.81 -22.33
N LEU A 44 -6.47 -9.01 -21.92
CA LEU A 44 -7.18 -10.26 -22.19
C LEU A 44 -8.27 -10.58 -21.16
N GLY A 45 -8.40 -9.78 -20.08
CA GLY A 45 -9.41 -10.02 -19.03
C GLY A 45 -9.13 -11.27 -18.19
N TYR A 46 -7.86 -11.54 -17.86
CA TYR A 46 -7.48 -12.67 -17.02
C TYR A 46 -7.94 -12.48 -15.57
N PRO A 47 -8.76 -13.40 -15.00
CA PRO A 47 -9.48 -13.15 -13.75
C PRO A 47 -8.62 -13.30 -12.47
N PHE A 48 -7.41 -13.88 -12.58
CA PHE A 48 -6.51 -14.15 -11.46
C PHE A 48 -5.24 -13.29 -11.55
N ILE A 49 -5.31 -12.10 -12.08
CA ILE A 49 -4.33 -11.09 -11.77
C ILE A 49 -4.53 -10.87 -10.28
N GLY A 50 -3.51 -11.24 -9.47
CA GLY A 50 -3.57 -11.07 -8.02
C GLY A 50 -4.17 -9.69 -7.72
N ASN A 51 -4.90 -9.49 -6.70
CA ASN A 51 -5.81 -8.35 -6.43
C ASN A 51 -5.31 -6.94 -6.85
N ASP A 52 -4.64 -6.88 -7.99
CA ASP A 52 -4.29 -5.69 -8.78
C ASP A 52 -5.53 -5.14 -9.52
N ASN A 53 -6.69 -5.16 -8.85
CA ASN A 53 -7.55 -4.01 -8.79
C ASN A 53 -6.91 -2.94 -7.87
N VAL A 54 -5.61 -2.86 -7.90
CA VAL A 54 -4.92 -1.60 -7.67
C VAL A 54 -5.13 -0.79 -8.97
N GLN A 55 -6.35 -0.23 -9.16
CA GLN A 55 -6.37 1.17 -9.48
C GLN A 55 -5.19 1.77 -8.71
N ASP A 56 -4.48 2.69 -9.28
CA ASP A 56 -3.39 3.45 -8.65
C ASP A 56 -3.89 4.18 -7.38
N THR A 57 -4.50 3.42 -6.48
CA THR A 57 -5.03 3.86 -5.20
C THR A 57 -3.84 3.88 -4.28
N SER A 58 -3.36 5.06 -3.98
CA SER A 58 -2.36 5.22 -2.94
C SER A 58 -2.97 4.85 -1.60
N SER A 59 -2.38 3.93 -0.87
CA SER A 59 -2.82 3.61 0.50
C SER A 59 -2.07 4.49 1.48
N ILE A 60 -2.79 5.28 2.24
CA ILE A 60 -2.24 6.18 3.27
C ILE A 60 -2.58 5.60 4.64
N ALA A 61 -1.57 5.41 5.48
CA ALA A 61 -1.79 5.01 6.87
C ALA A 61 -1.99 6.23 7.76
N LEU A 62 -3.12 6.31 8.47
CA LEU A 62 -3.27 7.20 9.61
C LEU A 62 -2.87 6.42 10.87
N VAL A 63 -1.72 6.78 11.42
CA VAL A 63 -1.17 6.17 12.63
C VAL A 63 -1.49 7.05 13.83
N THR A 64 -2.26 6.51 14.76
CA THR A 64 -2.67 7.23 15.96
C THR A 64 -2.87 6.28 17.14
N GLU A 65 -2.78 6.82 18.35
CA GLU A 65 -3.30 6.15 19.54
C GLU A 65 -4.82 6.31 19.52
N ILE A 66 -5.55 5.20 19.42
CA ILE A 66 -7.01 5.24 19.30
C ILE A 66 -7.62 5.32 20.70
N HIS A 67 -8.35 6.39 20.96
CA HIS A 67 -9.12 6.58 22.17
C HIS A 67 -10.60 6.83 21.83
N GLU A 68 -11.47 6.62 22.79
CA GLU A 68 -12.88 6.98 22.65
C GLU A 68 -13.07 8.50 22.64
N GLY A 69 -14.09 8.98 21.93
CA GLY A 69 -14.48 10.38 21.96
C GLY A 69 -14.73 11.00 20.57
N GLU A 70 -15.42 12.13 20.59
CA GLU A 70 -15.84 12.85 19.37
C GLU A 70 -14.66 13.33 18.51
N PHE A 71 -13.53 13.63 19.13
CA PHE A 71 -12.33 14.06 18.41
C PHE A 71 -11.87 13.00 17.42
N TYR A 72 -11.71 11.75 17.87
CA TYR A 72 -11.24 10.64 17.02
C TYR A 72 -12.26 10.28 15.95
N SER A 73 -13.54 10.32 16.29
CA SER A 73 -14.63 10.11 15.32
C SER A 73 -14.58 11.15 14.20
N SER A 74 -14.39 12.42 14.56
CA SER A 74 -14.27 13.52 13.59
C SER A 74 -12.98 13.42 12.75
N LEU A 75 -11.87 13.05 13.37
CA LEU A 75 -10.58 12.82 12.68
C LEU A 75 -10.73 11.72 11.62
N PHE A 76 -11.29 10.57 12.00
CA PHE A 76 -11.48 9.43 11.10
C PHE A 76 -12.46 9.77 9.98
N TYR A 77 -13.55 10.47 10.28
CA TYR A 77 -14.49 10.91 9.27
C TYR A 77 -13.86 11.88 8.26
N GLY A 78 -13.02 12.80 8.73
CA GLY A 78 -12.28 13.73 7.88
C GLY A 78 -11.37 13.01 6.87
N PHE A 79 -10.58 12.04 7.35
CA PHE A 79 -9.73 11.22 6.49
C PHE A 79 -10.53 10.38 5.50
N TYR A 80 -11.61 9.76 5.95
CA TYR A 80 -12.51 9.00 5.08
C TYR A 80 -13.15 9.87 3.99
N ALA A 81 -13.63 11.06 4.35
CA ALA A 81 -14.22 11.99 3.39
C ALA A 81 -13.19 12.48 2.34
N ALA A 82 -11.96 12.75 2.78
CA ALA A 82 -10.88 13.14 1.88
C ALA A 82 -10.46 12.01 0.93
N SER A 83 -10.43 10.78 1.40
CA SER A 83 -10.04 9.61 0.60
C SER A 83 -10.97 9.37 -0.59
N LYS A 84 -12.28 9.62 -0.42
CA LYS A 84 -13.26 9.49 -1.52
C LYS A 84 -12.96 10.40 -2.71
N ASN A 85 -12.35 11.55 -2.48
CA ASN A 85 -12.06 12.53 -3.52
C ASN A 85 -10.65 12.38 -4.13
N SER A 86 -9.78 11.58 -3.51
CA SER A 86 -8.37 11.48 -3.88
C SER A 86 -7.95 10.13 -4.47
N ASN A 87 -8.90 9.24 -4.74
CA ASN A 87 -8.61 7.85 -5.17
C ASN A 87 -7.56 7.16 -4.28
N SER A 88 -7.64 7.41 -2.96
CA SER A 88 -6.72 6.89 -1.97
C SER A 88 -7.47 6.08 -0.93
N ASP A 89 -6.91 4.95 -0.53
CA ASP A 89 -7.42 4.20 0.61
C ASP A 89 -6.78 4.72 1.90
N VAL A 90 -7.57 4.92 2.95
CA VAL A 90 -7.06 5.27 4.28
C VAL A 90 -7.13 4.05 5.18
N ILE A 91 -5.99 3.67 5.71
CA ILE A 91 -5.85 2.57 6.66
C ILE A 91 -5.58 3.17 8.05
N PHE A 92 -6.44 2.84 8.99
CA PHE A 92 -6.25 3.26 10.39
C PHE A 92 -5.35 2.26 11.11
N VAL A 93 -4.24 2.76 11.63
CA VAL A 93 -3.26 1.95 12.36
C VAL A 93 -3.23 2.45 13.80
N ASN A 94 -3.65 1.59 14.74
CA ASN A 94 -3.52 1.89 16.14
C ASN A 94 -2.06 1.70 16.58
N ALA A 95 -1.45 2.77 17.08
CA ALA A 95 -0.16 2.70 17.74
C ALA A 95 -0.41 2.50 19.24
N ALA A 96 0.14 1.44 19.81
CA ALA A 96 0.08 1.25 21.25
C ALA A 96 0.82 2.39 21.98
N THR A 97 0.30 2.80 23.13
CA THR A 97 0.91 3.87 23.96
C THR A 97 2.29 3.51 24.52
N ASP A 98 2.61 2.22 24.55
CA ASP A 98 3.85 1.61 25.03
C ASP A 98 4.76 1.10 23.91
N LEU A 99 4.72 1.76 22.77
CA LEU A 99 5.53 1.38 21.61
C LEU A 99 7.04 1.40 21.96
N GLU A 100 7.66 0.24 22.02
CA GLU A 100 9.07 0.08 22.41
C GLU A 100 10.02 0.84 21.46
N ASP A 101 9.81 0.70 20.15
CA ASP A 101 10.55 1.45 19.14
C ASP A 101 9.63 2.09 18.07
N PRO A 102 9.25 3.35 18.22
CA PRO A 102 8.43 4.05 17.27
C PRO A 102 9.12 4.29 15.91
N VAL A 103 10.46 4.30 15.86
CA VAL A 103 11.21 4.54 14.62
C VAL A 103 11.12 3.30 13.73
N ASP A 104 11.40 2.13 14.29
CA ASP A 104 11.32 0.86 13.55
C ASP A 104 9.89 0.57 13.11
N PHE A 105 8.91 0.81 13.99
CA PHE A 105 7.50 0.64 13.67
C PHE A 105 7.07 1.47 12.44
N ILE A 106 7.39 2.78 12.43
CA ILE A 106 7.05 3.67 11.32
C ILE A 106 7.86 3.33 10.06
N THR A 107 9.12 2.96 10.22
CA THR A 107 9.96 2.51 9.10
C THR A 107 9.37 1.26 8.42
N ASP A 108 8.83 0.33 9.19
CA ASP A 108 8.16 -0.85 8.63
C ASP A 108 6.83 -0.52 7.94
N LEU A 109 6.06 0.42 8.48
CA LEU A 109 4.85 0.92 7.83
C LEU A 109 5.16 1.65 6.51
N SER A 110 6.27 2.40 6.45
CA SER A 110 6.68 3.10 5.22
C SER A 110 6.99 2.17 4.05
N LYS A 111 7.31 0.91 4.32
CA LYS A 111 7.49 -0.13 3.29
C LYS A 111 6.16 -0.67 2.73
N LYS A 112 5.05 -0.49 3.45
CA LYS A 112 3.74 -1.06 3.13
C LYS A 112 2.79 -0.05 2.50
N TYR A 113 2.86 1.21 2.90
CA TYR A 113 1.94 2.26 2.50
C TYR A 113 2.62 3.30 1.61
N SER A 114 1.84 4.05 0.84
CA SER A 114 2.34 5.11 -0.04
C SER A 114 2.63 6.41 0.71
N GLY A 115 2.03 6.60 1.87
CA GLY A 115 2.23 7.73 2.76
C GLY A 115 1.73 7.41 4.17
N ILE A 116 2.23 8.15 5.15
CA ILE A 116 1.83 8.01 6.55
C ILE A 116 1.42 9.38 7.08
N CYS A 117 0.31 9.44 7.80
CA CYS A 117 -0.04 10.59 8.62
C CYS A 117 0.09 10.18 10.09
N LEU A 118 0.92 10.90 10.84
CA LEU A 118 1.15 10.64 12.25
C LEU A 118 0.35 11.60 13.12
N PHE A 119 -0.47 11.04 13.99
CA PHE A 119 -1.07 11.75 15.11
C PHE A 119 -0.84 10.96 16.40
N LEU A 120 0.31 11.17 17.01
CA LEU A 120 0.77 10.49 18.22
C LEU A 120 1.09 11.55 19.30
N PRO A 121 0.07 12.00 20.06
CA PRO A 121 0.25 13.07 21.03
C PRO A 121 1.25 12.77 22.16
N SER A 122 1.42 11.49 22.50
CA SER A 122 2.37 11.02 23.51
C SER A 122 3.82 10.99 23.02
N LEU A 123 4.03 11.06 21.70
CA LEU A 123 5.36 10.92 21.12
C LEU A 123 6.20 12.19 21.30
N SER A 124 7.44 12.04 21.81
CA SER A 124 8.35 13.16 22.00
C SER A 124 8.80 13.79 20.67
N LYS A 125 9.12 15.10 20.68
CA LYS A 125 9.69 15.80 19.53
C LYS A 125 10.96 15.14 18.99
N ASN A 126 11.78 14.57 19.88
CA ASN A 126 13.00 13.88 19.50
C ASN A 126 12.69 12.62 18.67
N ASN A 127 11.68 11.84 19.05
CA ASN A 127 11.27 10.66 18.31
C ASN A 127 10.66 11.02 16.96
N TYR A 128 9.86 12.09 16.86
CA TYR A 128 9.41 12.62 15.56
C TYR A 128 10.57 12.96 14.64
N SER A 129 11.61 13.62 15.16
CA SER A 129 12.81 13.95 14.37
C SER A 129 13.55 12.70 13.90
N LYS A 130 13.69 11.70 14.77
CA LYS A 130 14.31 10.41 14.41
C LYS A 130 13.52 9.68 13.32
N ILE A 131 12.19 9.61 13.46
CA ILE A 131 11.31 9.01 12.46
C ILE A 131 11.49 9.70 11.12
N LYS A 132 11.39 11.03 11.08
CA LYS A 132 11.56 11.82 9.86
C LYS A 132 12.90 11.57 9.18
N ASN A 133 13.97 11.46 9.96
CA ASN A 133 15.30 11.17 9.44
C ASN A 133 15.43 9.74 8.91
N SER A 134 14.78 8.75 9.54
CA SER A 134 14.83 7.34 9.12
C SER A 134 14.11 7.09 7.81
N VAL A 135 13.01 7.80 7.56
CA VAL A 135 12.19 7.62 6.33
C VAL A 135 12.62 8.54 5.19
N GLY A 136 13.51 9.50 5.42
CA GLY A 136 14.08 10.39 4.40
C GLY A 136 13.06 11.22 3.67
N SER A 137 12.95 11.04 2.33
CA SER A 137 12.00 11.74 1.45
C SER A 137 10.61 11.11 1.40
N TYR A 138 10.37 10.04 2.16
CA TYR A 138 9.06 9.40 2.20
C TYR A 138 7.99 10.36 2.78
N PRO A 139 6.74 10.39 2.22
CA PRO A 139 5.67 11.26 2.68
C PRO A 139 5.19 10.90 4.10
N ILE A 140 5.46 11.78 5.07
CA ILE A 140 5.04 11.63 6.44
C ILE A 140 4.62 12.98 7.03
#